data_e2dea9efe16a8d8fe5b46a986bca200f
#
_entry.id   e2dea9efe16a8d8fe5b46a986bca200f
#
_cell.length_a   1.000
_cell.length_b   1.000
_cell.length_c   1.000
_cell.angle_alpha   90.00
_cell.angle_beta   90.00
_cell.angle_gamma   90.00
#
_symmetry.space_group_name_H-M   'P 1'
#
loop_
_entity.id
_entity.type
_entity.pdbx_description
1 polymer ?
#
loop_
_entity_poly.entity_id
_entity_poly.type
_entity_poly.pdbx_seq_one_letter_code
_entity_poly.pdbx_strand_id
1 'polypeptide(L)'
;DDVVKAMQQSELPQMLKPGSNYSIKEFIEVCGILGEGCMSAGWCNFVWGMHNYLIGLYPKKIQSEVWSNPKTLVSASLNPQGTCDPDENTTSAKIDGHWTFNSGCDHADWLLLGCKKQEGEPVLALLHKSEYLIDEDSWEVLGLKGTGSKDAKVDQISISTDRILPFSQVINPLAALLTLVIVGPVIGGAQSSVNTFASTLKKKQPQIEKDPFLNIESLYLKLAEASAEVDAARSIVVAAADLLDTNPTPDKRTTSKISRDTAFAAKLC
;
A
#
# COMPACT_ATOMS: atom_id res chain seq x y z
N ASP A 1 13.71 8.11 -9.40
CA ASP A 1 12.94 8.76 -10.48
C ASP A 1 12.69 7.89 -11.69
N ASP A 2 13.69 7.15 -12.21
CA ASP A 2 13.51 6.33 -13.42
C ASP A 2 12.63 5.10 -13.18
N VAL A 3 12.69 4.50 -11.99
CA VAL A 3 11.80 3.39 -11.59
C VAL A 3 10.34 3.86 -11.56
N VAL A 4 10.06 5.01 -10.96
CA VAL A 4 8.70 5.58 -10.90
C VAL A 4 8.18 5.91 -12.30
N LYS A 5 9.01 6.52 -13.16
CA LYS A 5 8.65 6.76 -14.56
C LYS A 5 8.31 5.47 -15.31
N ALA A 6 9.11 4.42 -15.13
CA ALA A 6 8.85 3.12 -15.73
C ALA A 6 7.52 2.51 -15.23
N MET A 7 7.25 2.60 -13.92
CA MET A 7 5.99 2.14 -13.33
C MET A 7 4.78 2.92 -13.88
N GLN A 8 4.88 4.24 -14.03
CA GLN A 8 3.82 5.06 -14.63
C GLN A 8 3.62 4.76 -16.12
N GLN A 9 4.69 4.40 -16.86
CA GLN A 9 4.60 4.04 -18.27
C GLN A 9 3.98 2.65 -18.49
N SER A 10 4.19 1.74 -17.54
CA SER A 10 3.65 0.37 -17.57
C SER A 10 2.22 0.26 -17.01
N GLU A 11 1.62 1.36 -16.56
CA GLU A 11 0.27 1.43 -15.98
C GLU A 11 0.08 0.58 -14.70
N LEU A 12 1.14 0.07 -14.09
CA LEU A 12 1.06 -0.76 -12.88
C LEU A 12 0.33 -0.06 -11.71
N PRO A 13 0.55 1.25 -11.44
CA PRO A 13 -0.20 1.95 -10.40
C PRO A 13 -1.69 2.12 -10.71
N GLN A 14 -2.14 1.77 -11.91
CA GLN A 14 -3.54 1.91 -12.37
C GLN A 14 -4.31 0.58 -12.35
N MET A 15 -3.68 -0.53 -11.98
CA MET A 15 -4.27 -1.87 -12.07
C MET A 15 -5.58 -2.01 -11.29
N LEU A 16 -5.75 -1.34 -10.15
CA LEU A 16 -6.98 -1.36 -9.37
C LEU A 16 -7.94 -0.18 -9.66
N LYS A 17 -7.65 0.62 -10.67
CA LYS A 17 -8.58 1.68 -11.09
C LYS A 17 -9.89 1.05 -11.56
N PRO A 18 -11.06 1.57 -11.17
CA PRO A 18 -12.36 1.07 -11.65
C PRO A 18 -12.43 1.01 -13.17
N GLY A 19 -12.83 -0.15 -13.67
CA GLY A 19 -12.89 -0.42 -15.12
C GLY A 19 -11.59 -0.98 -15.70
N SER A 20 -10.55 -1.21 -14.90
CA SER A 20 -9.40 -2.02 -15.31
C SER A 20 -9.81 -3.49 -15.48
N ASN A 21 -9.04 -4.23 -16.28
CA ASN A 21 -9.27 -5.66 -16.52
C ASN A 21 -8.44 -6.56 -15.60
N TYR A 22 -7.77 -5.99 -14.59
CA TYR A 22 -6.92 -6.73 -13.68
C TYR A 22 -7.69 -7.17 -12.44
N SER A 23 -7.38 -8.37 -11.96
CA SER A 23 -7.86 -8.92 -10.70
C SER A 23 -7.05 -8.41 -9.51
N ILE A 24 -7.61 -8.55 -8.30
CA ILE A 24 -6.89 -8.29 -7.03
C ILE A 24 -5.68 -9.21 -6.91
N LYS A 25 -5.84 -10.48 -7.31
CA LYS A 25 -4.76 -11.45 -7.33
C LYS A 25 -3.58 -11.01 -8.20
N GLU A 26 -3.83 -10.63 -9.46
CA GLU A 26 -2.78 -10.14 -10.36
C GLU A 26 -2.07 -8.91 -9.79
N PHE A 27 -2.81 -8.00 -9.19
CA PHE A 27 -2.22 -6.82 -8.55
C PHE A 27 -1.29 -7.18 -7.40
N ILE A 28 -1.68 -8.13 -6.53
CA ILE A 28 -0.85 -8.60 -5.42
C ILE A 28 0.40 -9.30 -5.94
N GLU A 29 0.27 -10.14 -6.95
CA GLU A 29 1.41 -10.83 -7.59
C GLU A 29 2.41 -9.83 -8.19
N VAL A 30 1.92 -8.80 -8.89
CA VAL A 30 2.77 -7.72 -9.43
C VAL A 30 3.48 -6.96 -8.31
N CYS A 31 2.79 -6.61 -7.23
CA CYS A 31 3.41 -5.98 -6.06
C CYS A 31 4.49 -6.87 -5.44
N GLY A 32 4.28 -8.19 -5.43
CA GLY A 32 5.27 -9.18 -4.99
C GLY A 32 6.50 -9.22 -5.89
N ILE A 33 6.32 -9.29 -7.21
CA ILE A 33 7.43 -9.29 -8.18
C ILE A 33 8.25 -7.99 -8.08
N LEU A 34 7.59 -6.85 -7.99
CA LEU A 34 8.28 -5.57 -7.77
C LEU A 34 9.02 -5.55 -6.43
N GLY A 35 8.40 -6.10 -5.37
CA GLY A 35 8.97 -6.21 -4.03
C GLY A 35 10.20 -7.11 -3.96
N GLU A 36 10.25 -8.18 -4.77
CA GLU A 36 11.42 -9.05 -4.89
C GLU A 36 12.61 -8.30 -5.51
N GLY A 37 12.37 -7.46 -6.51
CA GLY A 37 13.41 -6.60 -7.10
C GLY A 37 13.79 -5.42 -6.21
N CYS A 38 12.79 -4.74 -5.65
CA CYS A 38 12.95 -3.61 -4.74
C CYS A 38 11.69 -3.45 -3.88
N MET A 39 11.78 -3.73 -2.59
CA MET A 39 10.62 -3.68 -1.69
C MET A 39 9.97 -2.29 -1.64
N SER A 40 10.75 -1.21 -1.73
CA SER A 40 10.20 0.14 -1.82
C SER A 40 9.38 0.36 -3.09
N ALA A 41 9.78 -0.19 -4.24
CA ALA A 41 9.01 -0.10 -5.47
C ALA A 41 7.69 -0.89 -5.37
N GLY A 42 7.75 -2.12 -4.86
CA GLY A 42 6.56 -2.93 -4.60
C GLY A 42 5.58 -2.24 -3.65
N TRP A 43 6.11 -1.64 -2.57
CA TRP A 43 5.32 -0.87 -1.62
C TRP A 43 4.65 0.36 -2.25
N CYS A 44 5.39 1.16 -3.01
CA CYS A 44 4.82 2.32 -3.69
C CYS A 44 3.76 1.92 -4.72
N ASN A 45 3.97 0.82 -5.47
CA ASN A 45 2.94 0.31 -6.39
C ASN A 45 1.66 -0.10 -5.66
N PHE A 46 1.80 -0.83 -4.53
CA PHE A 46 0.67 -1.16 -3.67
C PHE A 46 -0.09 0.11 -3.24
N VAL A 47 0.64 1.10 -2.71
CA VAL A 47 0.06 2.36 -2.24
C VAL A 47 -0.72 3.07 -3.35
N TRP A 48 -0.08 3.34 -4.48
CA TRP A 48 -0.71 4.08 -5.58
C TRP A 48 -1.87 3.31 -6.22
N GLY A 49 -1.74 1.99 -6.39
CA GLY A 49 -2.80 1.17 -6.95
C GLY A 49 -4.03 1.08 -6.05
N MET A 50 -3.82 0.84 -4.75
CA MET A 50 -4.91 0.80 -3.78
C MET A 50 -5.62 2.15 -3.65
N HIS A 51 -4.88 3.25 -3.69
CA HIS A 51 -5.50 4.57 -3.60
C HIS A 51 -6.23 4.96 -4.88
N ASN A 52 -5.79 4.53 -6.05
CA ASN A 52 -6.59 4.63 -7.27
C ASN A 52 -7.92 3.87 -7.18
N TYR A 53 -7.95 2.71 -6.50
CA TYR A 53 -9.22 2.04 -6.17
C TYR A 53 -10.13 2.94 -5.30
N LEU A 54 -9.57 3.57 -4.25
CA LEU A 54 -10.32 4.45 -3.35
C LEU A 54 -10.90 5.68 -4.07
N ILE A 55 -10.20 6.25 -5.04
CA ILE A 55 -10.74 7.34 -5.88
C ILE A 55 -12.03 6.92 -6.59
N GLY A 56 -12.18 5.64 -6.91
CA GLY A 56 -13.42 5.10 -7.49
C GLY A 56 -14.66 5.27 -6.63
N LEU A 57 -14.52 5.50 -5.33
CA LEU A 57 -15.62 5.74 -4.38
C LEU A 57 -16.11 7.21 -4.38
N TYR A 58 -15.31 8.14 -4.89
CA TYR A 58 -15.68 9.55 -4.98
C TYR A 58 -16.71 9.82 -6.09
N PRO A 59 -17.43 10.97 -6.06
CA PRO A 59 -18.31 11.37 -7.15
C PRO A 59 -17.60 11.37 -8.52
N LYS A 60 -18.33 11.06 -9.59
CA LYS A 60 -17.76 11.00 -10.95
C LYS A 60 -17.03 12.26 -11.39
N LYS A 61 -17.46 13.42 -10.92
CA LYS A 61 -16.79 14.71 -11.15
C LYS A 61 -15.35 14.67 -10.59
N ILE A 62 -15.19 14.21 -9.37
CA ILE A 62 -13.87 14.11 -8.70
C ILE A 62 -13.01 13.04 -9.37
N GLN A 63 -13.60 11.88 -9.71
CA GLN A 63 -12.88 10.85 -10.47
C GLN A 63 -12.33 11.42 -11.79
N SER A 64 -13.14 12.18 -12.53
CA SER A 64 -12.73 12.81 -13.81
C SER A 64 -11.65 13.86 -13.62
N GLU A 65 -11.67 14.61 -12.51
CA GLU A 65 -10.64 15.58 -12.14
C GLU A 65 -9.31 14.88 -11.84
N VAL A 66 -9.31 13.89 -10.94
CA VAL A 66 -8.13 13.13 -10.55
C VAL A 66 -7.50 12.41 -11.75
N TRP A 67 -8.30 11.78 -12.56
CA TRP A 67 -7.84 10.99 -13.71
C TRP A 67 -7.80 11.77 -15.03
N SER A 68 -7.87 13.12 -14.99
CA SER A 68 -7.60 13.97 -16.17
C SER A 68 -6.18 13.74 -16.69
N ASN A 69 -5.22 13.46 -15.81
CA ASN A 69 -3.93 12.87 -16.15
C ASN A 69 -4.00 11.35 -15.96
N PRO A 70 -3.88 10.53 -17.03
CA PRO A 70 -3.96 9.07 -16.92
C PRO A 70 -2.82 8.45 -16.11
N LYS A 71 -1.74 9.20 -15.86
CA LYS A 71 -0.58 8.76 -15.06
C LYS A 71 -0.60 9.28 -13.63
N THR A 72 -1.71 9.84 -13.18
CA THR A 72 -1.89 10.34 -11.81
C THR A 72 -1.54 9.27 -10.78
N LEU A 73 -0.74 9.67 -9.79
CA LEU A 73 -0.45 8.88 -8.60
C LEU A 73 -1.16 9.50 -7.40
N VAL A 74 -1.70 8.63 -6.55
CA VAL A 74 -2.42 9.01 -5.34
C VAL A 74 -1.74 8.36 -4.14
N SER A 75 -1.25 9.16 -3.20
CA SER A 75 -0.73 8.69 -1.92
C SER A 75 -1.76 8.90 -0.82
N ALA A 76 -1.50 8.39 0.39
CA ALA A 76 -2.40 8.60 1.53
C ALA A 76 -1.71 8.45 2.88
N SER A 77 -2.30 9.12 3.88
CA SER A 77 -2.24 8.75 5.28
C SER A 77 -3.67 8.60 5.81
N LEU A 78 -4.12 7.34 5.93
CA LEU A 78 -5.51 7.04 6.28
C LEU A 78 -5.83 7.26 7.76
N ASN A 79 -4.80 7.36 8.62
CA ASN A 79 -5.00 7.62 10.04
C ASN A 79 -5.57 9.03 10.26
N PRO A 80 -6.64 9.21 11.06
CA PRO A 80 -7.24 10.52 11.32
C PRO A 80 -6.35 11.41 12.21
N GLN A 81 -5.35 12.06 11.61
CA GLN A 81 -4.38 12.91 12.32
C GLN A 81 -4.72 14.40 12.24
N GLY A 82 -5.40 14.84 11.18
CA GLY A 82 -5.87 16.22 11.04
C GLY A 82 -7.35 16.40 11.35
N THR A 83 -7.86 17.61 11.10
CA THR A 83 -9.26 18.01 11.28
C THR A 83 -9.95 18.30 9.96
N CYS A 84 -11.27 18.13 9.95
CA CYS A 84 -12.15 18.49 8.85
C CYS A 84 -13.36 19.22 9.45
N ASP A 85 -13.42 20.52 9.25
CA ASP A 85 -14.47 21.39 9.77
C ASP A 85 -15.39 21.85 8.62
N PRO A 86 -16.59 21.26 8.47
CA PRO A 86 -17.56 21.66 7.47
C PRO A 86 -18.00 23.10 7.69
N ASP A 87 -18.15 23.86 6.62
CA ASP A 87 -18.80 25.17 6.64
C ASP A 87 -20.31 24.98 6.39
N GLU A 88 -21.12 25.29 7.41
CA GLU A 88 -22.58 25.12 7.36
C GLU A 88 -23.26 25.99 6.29
N ASN A 89 -22.61 27.06 5.84
CA ASN A 89 -23.17 28.02 4.88
C ASN A 89 -22.73 27.73 3.42
N THR A 90 -21.81 26.78 3.23
CA THR A 90 -21.24 26.48 1.92
C THR A 90 -21.14 24.98 1.68
N THR A 91 -20.78 24.57 0.45
CA THR A 91 -20.43 23.19 0.09
C THR A 91 -18.93 22.95 0.23
N SER A 92 -18.30 23.50 1.28
CA SER A 92 -16.88 23.39 1.54
C SER A 92 -16.60 22.90 2.96
N ALA A 93 -15.38 22.43 3.18
CA ALA A 93 -14.86 22.13 4.50
C ALA A 93 -13.40 22.59 4.60
N LYS A 94 -13.03 23.03 5.78
CA LYS A 94 -11.66 23.43 6.09
C LYS A 94 -10.88 22.23 6.60
N ILE A 95 -9.71 21.99 6.00
CA ILE A 95 -8.79 20.93 6.37
C ILE A 95 -7.55 21.55 6.99
N ASP A 96 -7.15 21.03 8.14
CA ASP A 96 -5.95 21.46 8.86
C ASP A 96 -5.28 20.28 9.54
N GLY A 97 -3.94 20.24 9.57
CA GLY A 97 -3.22 19.22 10.30
C GLY A 97 -1.87 18.81 9.74
N HIS A 98 -1.36 17.74 10.34
CA HIS A 98 -0.08 17.13 10.04
C HIS A 98 -0.25 15.61 10.00
N TRP A 99 0.13 15.00 8.88
CA TRP A 99 -0.01 13.56 8.64
C TRP A 99 1.34 12.93 8.38
N THR A 100 1.63 11.86 9.09
CA THR A 100 2.86 11.08 8.95
C THR A 100 2.66 9.89 8.01
N PHE A 101 3.76 9.33 7.49
CA PHE A 101 3.76 8.11 6.70
C PHE A 101 3.00 8.18 5.37
N ASN A 102 3.14 9.28 4.62
CA ASN A 102 2.56 9.40 3.29
C ASN A 102 3.44 8.71 2.23
N SER A 103 3.43 7.38 2.19
CA SER A 103 4.28 6.60 1.28
C SER A 103 4.06 6.98 -0.19
N GLY A 104 5.15 7.25 -0.92
CA GLY A 104 5.12 7.62 -2.33
C GLY A 104 4.65 9.05 -2.60
N CYS A 105 4.57 9.92 -1.59
CA CYS A 105 4.07 11.30 -1.72
C CYS A 105 4.96 12.18 -2.60
N ASP A 106 6.27 11.92 -2.70
CA ASP A 106 7.19 12.66 -3.56
C ASP A 106 6.76 12.70 -5.04
N HIS A 107 6.01 11.69 -5.46
CA HIS A 107 5.57 11.52 -6.85
C HIS A 107 4.06 11.62 -7.02
N ALA A 108 3.31 11.78 -5.91
CA ALA A 108 1.88 11.83 -5.94
C ALA A 108 1.35 13.20 -6.40
N ASP A 109 0.31 13.18 -7.23
CA ASP A 109 -0.43 14.38 -7.60
C ASP A 109 -1.53 14.70 -6.58
N TRP A 110 -1.99 13.68 -5.85
CA TRP A 110 -3.07 13.78 -4.87
C TRP A 110 -2.74 13.01 -3.58
N LEU A 111 -3.23 13.53 -2.45
CA LEU A 111 -3.20 12.85 -1.16
C LEU A 111 -4.61 12.58 -0.63
N LEU A 112 -4.82 11.37 -0.09
CA LEU A 112 -5.96 11.01 0.74
C LEU A 112 -5.55 11.13 2.21
N LEU A 113 -6.16 12.03 2.94
CA LEU A 113 -5.79 12.36 4.32
C LEU A 113 -6.93 12.05 5.29
N GLY A 114 -6.66 11.21 6.29
CA GLY A 114 -7.61 10.91 7.36
C GLY A 114 -7.79 12.12 8.27
N CYS A 115 -9.05 12.53 8.48
CA CYS A 115 -9.39 13.69 9.30
C CYS A 115 -10.44 13.33 10.36
N LYS A 116 -10.32 13.95 11.53
CA LYS A 116 -11.36 13.96 12.57
C LYS A 116 -12.34 15.07 12.28
N LYS A 117 -13.61 14.84 12.55
CA LYS A 117 -14.64 15.88 12.65
C LYS A 117 -14.87 16.21 14.12
N GLN A 118 -15.39 17.40 14.40
CA GLN A 118 -15.80 17.76 15.76
C GLN A 118 -16.91 16.83 16.25
N GLU A 119 -17.86 16.52 15.36
CA GLU A 119 -18.94 15.58 15.60
C GLU A 119 -19.04 14.58 14.44
N GLY A 120 -19.41 13.34 14.76
CA GLY A 120 -19.60 12.28 13.78
C GLY A 120 -18.35 11.43 13.54
N GLU A 121 -18.40 10.67 12.45
CA GLU A 121 -17.33 9.75 12.08
C GLU A 121 -16.15 10.46 11.42
N PRO A 122 -14.92 9.87 11.48
CA PRO A 122 -13.79 10.33 10.69
C PRO A 122 -14.06 10.28 9.18
N VAL A 123 -13.31 11.10 8.45
CA VAL A 123 -13.46 11.21 6.99
C VAL A 123 -12.09 11.12 6.29
N LEU A 124 -12.11 10.82 5.01
CA LEU A 124 -10.97 10.97 4.10
C LEU A 124 -11.17 12.22 3.25
N ALA A 125 -10.25 13.15 3.36
CA ALA A 125 -10.17 14.35 2.53
C ALA A 125 -9.19 14.12 1.39
N LEU A 126 -9.56 14.50 0.16
CA LEU A 126 -8.73 14.40 -1.03
C LEU A 126 -8.16 15.77 -1.39
N LEU A 127 -6.84 15.91 -1.34
CA LEU A 127 -6.12 17.15 -1.62
C LEU A 127 -5.20 17.00 -2.83
N HIS A 128 -5.17 18.05 -3.67
CA HIS A 128 -4.22 18.17 -4.77
C HIS A 128 -2.86 18.64 -4.25
N LYS A 129 -1.77 18.32 -4.93
CA LYS A 129 -0.40 18.66 -4.52
C LYS A 129 -0.12 20.17 -4.30
N SER A 130 -0.97 21.05 -4.82
CA SER A 130 -0.87 22.49 -4.55
C SER A 130 -1.52 22.92 -3.23
N GLU A 131 -2.17 21.99 -2.51
CA GLU A 131 -2.96 22.26 -1.30
C GLU A 131 -2.30 21.74 -0.02
N TYR A 132 -1.10 21.14 -0.12
CA TYR A 132 -0.32 20.65 1.02
C TYR A 132 1.17 20.89 0.81
N LEU A 133 1.94 20.77 1.89
CA LEU A 133 3.40 20.84 1.89
C LEU A 133 3.95 19.50 2.38
N ILE A 134 5.00 18.99 1.73
CA ILE A 134 5.77 17.84 2.18
C ILE A 134 6.93 18.32 3.05
N ASP A 135 7.12 17.68 4.19
CA ASP A 135 8.28 17.89 5.06
C ASP A 135 9.42 16.99 4.55
N GLU A 136 10.35 17.58 3.80
CA GLU A 136 11.41 16.85 3.10
C GLU A 136 12.34 16.07 4.02
N ASP A 137 12.53 16.52 5.27
CA ASP A 137 13.45 15.94 6.24
C ASP A 137 12.78 14.93 7.19
N SER A 138 11.49 14.63 6.99
CA SER A 138 10.70 13.78 7.90
C SER A 138 10.88 12.26 7.71
N TRP A 139 11.67 11.82 6.71
CA TRP A 139 11.84 10.39 6.39
C TRP A 139 13.29 9.93 6.47
N GLU A 140 13.79 9.73 7.71
CA GLU A 140 15.11 9.13 7.98
C GLU A 140 14.96 7.74 8.59
N VAL A 141 15.11 6.69 7.77
CA VAL A 141 14.88 5.29 8.16
C VAL A 141 15.98 4.37 7.68
N LEU A 142 16.13 3.19 8.33
CA LEU A 142 17.08 2.16 7.91
C LEU A 142 16.59 1.35 6.72
N GLY A 143 15.32 0.97 6.71
CA GLY A 143 14.68 0.18 5.65
C GLY A 143 13.61 0.97 4.90
N LEU A 144 13.25 0.53 3.70
CA LEU A 144 12.20 1.15 2.88
C LEU A 144 12.43 2.65 2.58
N LYS A 145 13.69 3.09 2.52
CA LYS A 145 14.04 4.49 2.24
C LYS A 145 13.39 5.05 0.98
N GLY A 146 13.35 4.23 -0.08
CA GLY A 146 12.82 4.63 -1.38
C GLY A 146 11.28 4.78 -1.41
N THR A 147 10.56 4.53 -0.32
CA THR A 147 9.13 4.82 -0.25
C THR A 147 8.84 6.30 -0.06
N GLY A 148 9.82 7.09 0.42
CA GLY A 148 9.61 8.51 0.70
C GLY A 148 8.34 8.74 1.53
N SER A 149 8.18 7.98 2.64
CA SER A 149 6.94 8.04 3.46
C SER A 149 6.95 9.28 4.36
N LYS A 150 7.16 10.43 3.74
CA LYS A 150 7.32 11.72 4.39
C LYS A 150 6.03 12.22 5.03
N ASP A 151 6.16 13.24 5.83
CA ASP A 151 5.05 13.94 6.46
C ASP A 151 4.45 14.99 5.52
N ALA A 152 3.12 15.14 5.59
CA ALA A 152 2.40 16.19 4.88
C ALA A 152 1.74 17.15 5.87
N LYS A 153 1.80 18.45 5.57
CA LYS A 153 1.21 19.54 6.36
C LYS A 153 0.19 20.31 5.52
N VAL A 154 -0.96 20.58 6.11
CA VAL A 154 -2.02 21.40 5.53
C VAL A 154 -2.37 22.49 6.52
N ASP A 155 -2.40 23.74 6.07
CA ASP A 155 -2.74 24.90 6.88
C ASP A 155 -4.07 25.51 6.40
N GLN A 156 -5.14 25.11 7.07
CA GLN A 156 -6.50 25.67 6.93
C GLN A 156 -7.01 25.80 5.49
N ILE A 157 -6.76 24.82 4.65
CA ILE A 157 -7.20 24.83 3.24
C ILE A 157 -8.70 24.48 3.16
N SER A 158 -9.44 25.25 2.36
CA SER A 158 -10.86 25.00 2.07
C SER A 158 -10.99 24.14 0.81
N ILE A 159 -11.66 22.98 0.92
CA ILE A 159 -11.96 22.08 -0.19
C ILE A 159 -13.46 21.84 -0.33
N SER A 160 -13.91 21.43 -1.53
CA SER A 160 -15.31 21.02 -1.76
C SER A 160 -15.64 19.77 -0.94
N THR A 161 -16.88 19.71 -0.39
CA THR A 161 -17.39 18.51 0.28
C THR A 161 -17.46 17.28 -0.63
N ASP A 162 -17.50 17.47 -1.96
CA ASP A 162 -17.37 16.38 -2.95
C ASP A 162 -16.03 15.62 -2.85
N ARG A 163 -15.01 16.23 -2.24
CA ARG A 163 -13.69 15.63 -2.01
C ARG A 163 -13.55 14.97 -0.64
N ILE A 164 -14.66 14.70 0.05
CA ILE A 164 -14.69 14.14 1.40
C ILE A 164 -15.51 12.87 1.40
N LEU A 165 -14.93 11.77 1.91
CA LEU A 165 -15.61 10.49 2.10
C LEU A 165 -15.67 10.12 3.57
N PRO A 166 -16.83 9.70 4.09
CA PRO A 166 -16.94 9.09 5.41
C PRO A 166 -16.16 7.78 5.52
N PHE A 167 -15.53 7.50 6.66
CA PHE A 167 -14.81 6.25 6.90
C PHE A 167 -15.71 5.01 6.78
N SER A 168 -16.98 5.12 7.11
CA SER A 168 -17.97 4.04 6.96
C SER A 168 -18.09 3.55 5.51
N GLN A 169 -17.83 4.42 4.53
CA GLN A 169 -17.86 4.06 3.10
C GLN A 169 -16.55 3.43 2.61
N VAL A 170 -15.45 3.56 3.37
CA VAL A 170 -14.11 3.14 2.95
C VAL A 170 -13.61 1.99 3.81
N ILE A 171 -13.43 2.24 5.10
CA ILE A 171 -12.67 1.32 5.98
C ILE A 171 -13.43 0.02 6.20
N ASN A 172 -14.72 0.09 6.54
CA ASN A 172 -15.50 -1.09 6.85
C ASN A 172 -15.74 -2.00 5.62
N PRO A 173 -16.22 -1.48 4.47
CA PRO A 173 -16.45 -2.31 3.29
C PRO A 173 -15.18 -2.90 2.69
N LEU A 174 -14.05 -2.19 2.81
CA LEU A 174 -12.80 -2.56 2.16
C LEU A 174 -11.74 -3.15 3.10
N ALA A 175 -12.09 -3.40 4.37
CA ALA A 175 -11.14 -3.91 5.36
C ALA A 175 -10.37 -5.15 4.87
N ALA A 176 -11.07 -6.11 4.23
CA ALA A 176 -10.45 -7.30 3.68
C ALA A 176 -9.46 -6.98 2.55
N LEU A 177 -9.83 -6.08 1.64
CA LEU A 177 -8.98 -5.68 0.52
C LEU A 177 -7.76 -4.90 1.02
N LEU A 178 -7.97 -3.88 1.89
CA LEU A 178 -6.89 -3.06 2.44
C LEU A 178 -5.84 -3.90 3.19
N THR A 179 -6.28 -4.90 3.95
CA THR A 179 -5.35 -5.79 4.67
C THR A 179 -4.65 -6.78 3.75
N LEU A 180 -5.33 -7.24 2.69
CA LEU A 180 -4.79 -8.27 1.80
C LEU A 180 -3.71 -7.72 0.86
N VAL A 181 -3.95 -6.60 0.21
CA VAL A 181 -3.04 -6.08 -0.84
C VAL A 181 -1.68 -5.64 -0.28
N ILE A 182 -1.61 -5.25 1.00
CA ILE A 182 -0.37 -4.83 1.66
C ILE A 182 0.67 -5.96 1.77
N VAL A 183 0.23 -7.22 1.74
CA VAL A 183 1.14 -8.37 1.92
C VAL A 183 1.90 -8.70 0.63
N GLY A 184 1.43 -8.27 -0.53
CA GLY A 184 2.12 -8.50 -1.81
C GLY A 184 3.61 -8.10 -1.77
N PRO A 185 3.96 -6.83 -1.53
CA PRO A 185 5.36 -6.40 -1.45
C PRO A 185 6.14 -7.07 -0.32
N VAL A 186 5.48 -7.46 0.79
CA VAL A 186 6.12 -8.16 1.92
C VAL A 186 6.58 -9.56 1.49
N ILE A 187 5.74 -10.32 0.80
CA ILE A 187 6.10 -11.63 0.22
C ILE A 187 7.27 -11.49 -0.76
N GLY A 188 7.27 -10.44 -1.59
CA GLY A 188 8.38 -10.16 -2.50
C GLY A 188 9.69 -9.91 -1.78
N GLY A 189 9.68 -9.09 -0.73
CA GLY A 189 10.85 -8.82 0.11
C GLY A 189 11.39 -10.08 0.82
N ALA A 190 10.49 -10.93 1.34
CA ALA A 190 10.84 -12.21 1.94
C ALA A 190 11.49 -13.14 0.90
N GLN A 191 10.90 -13.26 -0.29
CA GLN A 191 11.46 -14.05 -1.40
C GLN A 191 12.87 -13.57 -1.79
N SER A 192 13.06 -12.25 -1.90
CA SER A 192 14.38 -11.66 -2.17
C SER A 192 15.42 -12.02 -1.11
N SER A 193 15.00 -12.05 0.15
CA SER A 193 15.85 -12.44 1.28
C SER A 193 16.26 -13.92 1.20
N VAL A 194 15.32 -14.82 0.90
CA VAL A 194 15.57 -16.24 0.69
C VAL A 194 16.55 -16.44 -0.47
N ASN A 195 16.32 -15.79 -1.62
CA ASN A 195 17.17 -15.90 -2.80
C ASN A 195 18.60 -15.37 -2.54
N THR A 196 18.70 -14.26 -1.79
CA THR A 196 19.99 -13.67 -1.40
C THR A 196 20.75 -14.59 -0.45
N PHE A 197 20.07 -15.19 0.52
CA PHE A 197 20.69 -16.14 1.44
C PHE A 197 21.15 -17.40 0.71
N ALA A 198 20.32 -17.98 -0.17
CA ALA A 198 20.67 -19.15 -0.99
C ALA A 198 21.92 -18.89 -1.83
N SER A 199 21.97 -17.74 -2.52
CA SER A 199 23.13 -17.38 -3.35
C SER A 199 24.40 -17.15 -2.52
N THR A 200 24.26 -16.55 -1.35
CA THR A 200 25.36 -16.31 -0.41
C THR A 200 25.88 -17.61 0.16
N LEU A 201 24.98 -18.51 0.58
CA LEU A 201 25.34 -19.84 1.10
C LEU A 201 26.14 -20.63 0.07
N LYS A 202 25.67 -20.67 -1.19
CA LYS A 202 26.36 -21.32 -2.30
C LYS A 202 27.77 -20.75 -2.51
N LYS A 203 27.93 -19.42 -2.50
CA LYS A 203 29.24 -18.77 -2.67
C LYS A 203 30.21 -19.05 -1.52
N LYS A 204 29.70 -19.13 -0.29
CA LYS A 204 30.51 -19.28 0.93
C LYS A 204 30.66 -20.73 1.37
N GLN A 205 30.05 -21.69 0.69
CA GLN A 205 30.09 -23.10 1.05
C GLN A 205 31.50 -23.63 1.35
N PRO A 206 32.55 -23.37 0.50
CA PRO A 206 33.90 -23.89 0.78
C PRO A 206 34.57 -23.31 2.04
N GLN A 207 34.14 -22.09 2.46
CA GLN A 207 34.62 -21.48 3.70
C GLN A 207 33.86 -22.05 4.91
N ILE A 208 32.53 -22.22 4.77
CA ILE A 208 31.65 -22.74 5.83
C ILE A 208 32.04 -24.18 6.19
N GLU A 209 32.32 -25.04 5.20
CA GLU A 209 32.73 -26.43 5.39
C GLU A 209 34.08 -26.57 6.13
N LYS A 210 34.93 -25.53 6.11
CA LYS A 210 36.19 -25.47 6.82
C LYS A 210 36.09 -24.90 8.23
N ASP A 211 34.98 -24.28 8.57
CA ASP A 211 34.74 -23.65 9.87
C ASP A 211 34.15 -24.67 10.86
N PRO A 212 34.88 -25.07 11.92
CA PRO A 212 34.40 -26.07 12.86
C PRO A 212 33.20 -25.63 13.69
N PHE A 213 32.85 -24.36 13.69
CA PHE A 213 31.70 -23.79 14.41
C PHE A 213 30.45 -23.64 13.56
N LEU A 214 30.53 -23.89 12.24
CA LEU A 214 29.42 -23.78 11.33
C LEU A 214 28.97 -25.17 10.85
N ASN A 215 27.66 -25.37 10.83
CA ASN A 215 27.04 -26.60 10.29
C ASN A 215 26.26 -26.25 9.03
N ILE A 216 26.81 -26.65 7.87
CA ILE A 216 26.20 -26.36 6.57
C ILE A 216 24.84 -27.01 6.38
N GLU A 217 24.63 -28.21 6.92
CA GLU A 217 23.35 -28.92 6.82
C GLU A 217 22.26 -28.14 7.56
N SER A 218 22.59 -27.61 8.75
CA SER A 218 21.66 -26.76 9.52
C SER A 218 21.29 -25.49 8.77
N LEU A 219 22.22 -24.90 7.99
CA LEU A 219 21.94 -23.71 7.18
C LEU A 219 21.03 -24.05 5.98
N TYR A 220 21.23 -25.21 5.34
CA TYR A 220 20.33 -25.67 4.28
C TYR A 220 18.92 -26.00 4.81
N LEU A 221 18.80 -26.59 5.98
CA LEU A 221 17.50 -26.83 6.63
C LEU A 221 16.76 -25.51 6.87
N LYS A 222 17.44 -24.50 7.45
CA LYS A 222 16.85 -23.17 7.66
C LYS A 222 16.46 -22.48 6.35
N LEU A 223 17.24 -22.64 5.29
CA LEU A 223 16.88 -22.12 3.97
C LEU A 223 15.62 -22.79 3.44
N ALA A 224 15.52 -24.13 3.59
CA ALA A 224 14.35 -24.88 3.16
C ALA A 224 13.07 -24.48 3.95
N GLU A 225 13.19 -24.32 5.27
CA GLU A 225 12.10 -23.84 6.13
C GLU A 225 11.62 -22.44 5.68
N ALA A 226 12.54 -21.47 5.57
CA ALA A 226 12.19 -20.11 5.14
C ALA A 226 11.57 -20.07 3.73
N SER A 227 12.09 -20.89 2.79
CA SER A 227 11.49 -21.00 1.45
C SER A 227 10.07 -21.54 1.51
N ALA A 228 9.83 -22.61 2.32
CA ALA A 228 8.51 -23.20 2.47
C ALA A 228 7.51 -22.21 3.16
N GLU A 229 7.97 -21.39 4.09
CA GLU A 229 7.15 -20.37 4.74
C GLU A 229 6.70 -19.29 3.75
N VAL A 230 7.60 -18.81 2.88
CA VAL A 230 7.26 -17.84 1.82
C VAL A 230 6.28 -18.43 0.81
N ASP A 231 6.47 -19.69 0.39
CA ASP A 231 5.55 -20.39 -0.52
C ASP A 231 4.17 -20.58 0.12
N ALA A 232 4.12 -20.92 1.41
CA ALA A 232 2.87 -21.03 2.16
C ALA A 232 2.16 -19.66 2.28
N ALA A 233 2.90 -18.59 2.60
CA ALA A 233 2.36 -17.22 2.66
C ALA A 233 1.74 -16.83 1.31
N ARG A 234 2.45 -17.05 0.21
CA ARG A 234 1.97 -16.78 -1.16
C ARG A 234 0.68 -17.55 -1.45
N SER A 235 0.65 -18.85 -1.16
CA SER A 235 -0.53 -19.70 -1.39
C SER A 235 -1.75 -19.21 -0.62
N ILE A 236 -1.59 -18.83 0.64
CA ILE A 236 -2.64 -18.29 1.50
C ILE A 236 -3.20 -16.98 0.93
N VAL A 237 -2.33 -16.07 0.52
CA VAL A 237 -2.71 -14.75 -0.01
C VAL A 237 -3.41 -14.88 -1.36
N VAL A 238 -2.93 -15.75 -2.25
CA VAL A 238 -3.58 -16.06 -3.53
C VAL A 238 -4.99 -16.61 -3.30
N ALA A 239 -5.16 -17.56 -2.39
CA ALA A 239 -6.49 -18.11 -2.07
C ALA A 239 -7.44 -17.05 -1.46
N ALA A 240 -6.91 -16.11 -0.67
CA ALA A 240 -7.69 -15.00 -0.13
C ALA A 240 -8.07 -13.98 -1.22
N ALA A 241 -7.18 -13.72 -2.18
CA ALA A 241 -7.45 -12.85 -3.32
C ALA A 241 -8.52 -13.42 -4.25
N ASP A 242 -8.46 -14.72 -4.56
CA ASP A 242 -9.49 -15.41 -5.35
C ASP A 242 -10.89 -15.31 -4.71
N LEU A 243 -10.98 -15.29 -3.36
CA LEU A 243 -12.25 -15.05 -2.65
C LEU A 243 -12.80 -13.65 -2.88
N LEU A 244 -11.95 -12.61 -2.90
CA LEU A 244 -12.37 -11.23 -3.17
C LEU A 244 -12.68 -11.00 -4.65
N ASP A 245 -11.93 -11.60 -5.56
CA ASP A 245 -12.17 -11.50 -7.00
C ASP A 245 -13.51 -12.14 -7.39
N THR A 246 -13.91 -13.22 -6.70
CA THR A 246 -15.22 -13.87 -6.92
C THR A 246 -16.36 -13.23 -6.14
N ASN A 247 -16.08 -12.57 -5.01
CA ASN A 247 -17.06 -11.89 -4.17
C ASN A 247 -16.48 -10.55 -3.65
N PRO A 248 -16.59 -9.47 -4.42
CA PRO A 248 -16.05 -8.16 -4.06
C PRO A 248 -16.65 -7.52 -2.80
N THR A 249 -17.82 -7.99 -2.37
CA THR A 249 -18.50 -7.53 -1.14
C THR A 249 -18.74 -8.70 -0.21
N PRO A 250 -17.68 -9.26 0.41
CA PRO A 250 -17.78 -10.44 1.23
C PRO A 250 -18.58 -10.18 2.52
N ASP A 251 -19.27 -11.21 3.01
CA ASP A 251 -19.89 -11.17 4.32
C ASP A 251 -18.86 -11.04 5.45
N LYS A 252 -19.33 -10.74 6.66
CA LYS A 252 -18.47 -10.55 7.84
C LYS A 252 -17.60 -11.78 8.13
N ARG A 253 -18.11 -13.01 7.89
CA ARG A 253 -17.36 -14.24 8.13
C ARG A 253 -16.21 -14.38 7.15
N THR A 254 -16.47 -14.16 5.87
CA THR A 254 -15.46 -14.20 4.80
C THR A 254 -14.42 -13.09 4.99
N THR A 255 -14.83 -11.85 5.34
CA THR A 255 -13.93 -10.75 5.69
C THR A 255 -13.01 -11.14 6.84
N SER A 256 -13.54 -11.70 7.93
CA SER A 256 -12.74 -12.14 9.08
C SER A 256 -11.78 -13.27 8.72
N LYS A 257 -12.19 -14.19 7.83
CA LYS A 257 -11.31 -15.25 7.31
C LYS A 257 -10.14 -14.66 6.53
N ILE A 258 -10.41 -13.76 5.59
CA ILE A 258 -9.37 -13.10 4.78
C ILE A 258 -8.40 -12.35 5.69
N SER A 259 -8.88 -11.56 6.64
CA SER A 259 -8.02 -10.79 7.56
C SER A 259 -7.13 -11.71 8.42
N ARG A 260 -7.67 -12.82 8.92
CA ARG A 260 -6.91 -13.83 9.67
C ARG A 260 -5.82 -14.47 8.80
N ASP A 261 -6.19 -14.89 7.60
CA ASP A 261 -5.30 -15.60 6.67
C ASP A 261 -4.17 -14.64 6.20
N THR A 262 -4.50 -13.40 5.95
CA THR A 262 -3.54 -12.33 5.60
C THR A 262 -2.56 -12.06 6.74
N ALA A 263 -3.05 -11.93 7.98
CA ALA A 263 -2.19 -11.71 9.14
C ALA A 263 -1.25 -12.90 9.37
N PHE A 264 -1.72 -14.12 9.13
CA PHE A 264 -0.89 -15.32 9.24
C PHE A 264 0.18 -15.37 8.13
N ALA A 265 -0.18 -15.06 6.88
CA ALA A 265 0.76 -14.99 5.78
C ALA A 265 1.85 -13.93 6.03
N ALA A 266 1.47 -12.74 6.52
CA ALA A 266 2.44 -11.70 6.87
C ALA A 266 3.40 -12.11 8.01
N LYS A 267 2.96 -12.98 8.93
CA LYS A 267 3.81 -13.53 9.99
C LYS A 267 4.86 -14.53 9.47
N LEU A 268 4.56 -15.25 8.39
CA LEU A 268 5.48 -16.22 7.78
C LEU A 268 6.63 -15.52 7.03
N CYS A 269 6.40 -14.29 6.57
CA CYS A 269 7.42 -13.44 5.93
C CYS A 269 8.21 -12.61 6.93
#